data_af88a14b6ce450764bca736b39b6edc5
#
_entry.id   af88a14b6ce450764bca736b39b6edc5
#
_cell.length_a   1.000
_cell.length_b   1.000
_cell.length_c   1.000
_cell.angle_alpha   90.00
_cell.angle_beta   90.00
_cell.angle_gamma   90.00
#
_symmetry.space_group_name_H-M   'P 1'
#
loop_
_entity.id
_entity.type
_entity.pdbx_description
1 polymer ?
#
loop_
_entity_poly.entity_id
_entity_poly.type
_entity_poly.pdbx_seq_one_letter_code
_entity_poly.pdbx_strand_id
1 'polypeptide(L)' 'MTNLAIFVSGSGTNCENIIRYFDHRPDIRVSLVLSNKADSYALVRARNLGVETRVLPKSEFNSPDRLMPVLQEFNIRFI' A
#
# COMPACT_ATOMS: atom_id res chain seq x y z
N MET A 1 13.01 9.33 -6.83
CA MET A 1 11.76 8.57 -7.02
C MET A 1 10.85 8.76 -5.83
N THR A 2 9.57 9.00 -6.09
CA THR A 2 8.59 9.18 -5.03
C THR A 2 7.91 7.85 -4.74
N ASN A 3 7.89 7.45 -3.48
CA ASN A 3 7.26 6.21 -3.03
C ASN A 3 5.87 6.52 -2.50
N LEU A 4 4.88 5.75 -2.96
CA LEU A 4 3.49 5.87 -2.55
C LEU A 4 3.06 4.64 -1.76
N ALA A 5 2.14 4.85 -0.84
CA ALA A 5 1.42 3.76 -0.17
C ALA A 5 -0.06 3.88 -0.50
N ILE A 6 -0.73 2.75 -0.59
CA ILE A 6 -2.17 2.68 -0.86
C ILE A 6 -2.83 1.94 0.29
N PHE A 7 -3.91 2.53 0.82
CA PHE A 7 -4.73 1.89 1.84
C PHE A 7 -5.96 1.26 1.18
N VAL A 8 -6.21 0.00 1.50
CA VAL A 8 -7.33 -0.75 0.92
C VAL A 8 -8.09 -1.51 1.99
N SER A 9 -9.37 -1.76 1.74
CA SER A 9 -10.20 -2.55 2.65
C SER A 9 -11.08 -3.56 1.90
N GLY A 10 -11.02 -3.59 0.58
CA GLY A 10 -11.89 -4.42 -0.24
C GLY A 10 -11.13 -5.28 -1.25
N SER A 11 -11.73 -5.47 -2.42
CA SER A 11 -11.18 -6.34 -3.47
C SER A 11 -9.92 -5.81 -4.12
N GLY A 12 -9.70 -4.50 -4.06
CA GLY A 12 -8.48 -3.90 -4.58
C GLY A 12 -8.46 -3.63 -6.06
N THR A 13 -9.61 -3.56 -6.72
CA THR A 13 -9.65 -3.26 -8.15
C THR A 13 -9.03 -1.88 -8.43
N ASN A 14 -9.39 -0.87 -7.64
CA ASN A 14 -8.78 0.46 -7.76
C ASN A 14 -7.30 0.42 -7.46
N CYS A 15 -6.91 -0.34 -6.44
CA CYS A 15 -5.51 -0.50 -6.07
C CYS A 15 -4.70 -1.06 -7.23
N GLU A 16 -5.20 -2.11 -7.87
CA GLU A 16 -4.53 -2.70 -9.02
C GLU A 16 -4.39 -1.70 -10.16
N ASN A 17 -5.45 -0.94 -10.45
CA ASN A 17 -5.43 0.05 -11.51
C ASN A 17 -4.41 1.16 -11.22
N ILE A 18 -4.31 1.60 -9.97
CA ILE A 18 -3.35 2.62 -9.57
C ILE A 18 -1.92 2.10 -9.71
N ILE A 19 -1.67 0.86 -9.29
CA ILE A 19 -0.34 0.26 -9.42
C ILE A 19 0.04 0.19 -10.89
N ARG A 20 -0.86 -0.28 -11.74
CA ARG A 20 -0.59 -0.39 -13.17
C ARG A 20 -0.37 0.96 -13.82
N TYR A 21 -1.12 1.97 -13.38
CA TYR A 21 -0.96 3.33 -13.91
C TYR A 21 0.44 3.86 -13.64
N PHE A 22 0.94 3.69 -12.42
CA PHE A 22 2.24 4.23 -12.04
C PHE A 22 3.40 3.32 -12.45
N ASP A 23 3.13 2.12 -12.92
CA ASP A 23 4.15 1.19 -13.38
C ASP A 23 4.93 1.76 -14.58
N HIS A 24 4.31 2.65 -15.34
CA HIS A 24 4.93 3.30 -16.50
C HIS A 24 5.57 4.64 -16.17
N ARG A 25 5.56 5.04 -14.90
CA ARG A 25 6.10 6.33 -14.47
C ARG A 25 7.46 6.12 -13.79
N PRO A 26 8.55 6.67 -14.35
CA PRO A 26 9.88 6.44 -13.75
C PRO A 26 10.12 7.23 -12.47
N ASP A 27 9.31 8.26 -12.21
CA ASP A 27 9.49 9.16 -11.07
C ASP A 27 8.61 8.81 -9.87
N ILE A 28 7.66 7.90 -10.04
CA ILE A 28 6.71 7.51 -8.98
C ILE A 28 6.61 6.00 -8.93
N ARG A 29 6.57 5.46 -7.72
CA ARG A 29 6.44 4.02 -7.50
C ARG A 29 5.48 3.75 -6.36
N VAL A 30 4.56 2.81 -6.58
CA VAL A 30 3.76 2.28 -5.49
C VAL A 30 4.61 1.24 -4.76
N SER A 31 5.04 1.58 -3.56
CA SER A 31 5.99 0.76 -2.79
C SER A 31 5.33 -0.11 -1.76
N LEU A 32 4.10 0.22 -1.36
CA LEU A 32 3.45 -0.46 -0.26
C LEU A 32 1.93 -0.42 -0.42
N VAL A 33 1.30 -1.54 -0.14
CA VAL A 33 -0.16 -1.63 -0.02
C VAL A 33 -0.48 -2.06 1.40
N LEU A 34 -1.30 -1.28 2.07
CA LEU A 34 -1.74 -1.52 3.45
C LEU A 34 -3.21 -1.88 3.46
N SER A 35 -3.57 -2.86 4.28
CA SER A 35 -4.96 -3.25 4.47
C SER A 35 -5.24 -3.45 5.95
N ASN A 36 -6.49 -3.19 6.35
CA ASN A 36 -6.96 -3.50 7.69
C ASN A 36 -7.49 -4.95 7.80
N LYS A 37 -7.46 -5.70 6.70
CA LYS A 37 -7.94 -7.08 6.67
C LYS A 37 -6.88 -7.98 6.03
N ALA A 38 -6.46 -9.00 6.76
CA ALA A 38 -5.45 -9.94 6.27
C ALA A 38 -5.94 -10.73 5.06
N ASP A 39 -7.24 -10.90 4.92
CA ASP A 39 -7.86 -11.66 3.83
C ASP A 39 -8.28 -10.78 2.64
N SER A 40 -7.90 -9.52 2.65
CA SER A 40 -8.22 -8.61 1.54
C SER A 40 -7.61 -9.11 0.23
N TYR A 41 -8.41 -9.24 -0.79
CA TYR A 41 -7.93 -9.67 -2.10
C TYR A 41 -6.98 -8.64 -2.73
N ALA A 42 -7.06 -7.40 -2.30
CA ALA A 42 -6.14 -6.36 -2.73
C ALA A 42 -4.69 -6.73 -2.42
N LEU A 43 -4.45 -7.42 -1.31
CA LEU A 43 -3.10 -7.87 -0.95
C LEU A 43 -2.58 -8.90 -1.93
N VAL A 44 -3.45 -9.81 -2.38
CA VAL A 44 -3.08 -10.82 -3.37
C VAL A 44 -2.72 -10.13 -4.69
N ARG A 45 -3.56 -9.18 -5.13
CA ARG A 45 -3.30 -8.43 -6.36
C ARG A 45 -1.99 -7.68 -6.30
N ALA A 46 -1.71 -7.02 -5.17
CA ALA A 46 -0.47 -6.27 -5.00
C ALA A 46 0.76 -7.19 -5.04
N ARG A 47 0.69 -8.32 -4.38
CA ARG A 47 1.80 -9.29 -4.39
C ARG A 47 2.06 -9.80 -5.80
N ASN A 48 1.01 -10.08 -6.56
CA ASN A 48 1.15 -10.54 -7.94
C ASN A 48 1.79 -9.48 -8.84
N LEU A 49 1.69 -8.21 -8.46
CA LEU A 49 2.32 -7.11 -9.18
C LEU A 49 3.69 -6.73 -8.61
N GLY A 50 4.18 -7.49 -7.66
CA GLY A 50 5.51 -7.26 -7.08
C GLY A 50 5.57 -6.15 -6.05
N VAL A 51 4.44 -5.79 -5.46
CA VAL A 51 4.37 -4.72 -4.46
C VAL A 51 4.32 -5.32 -3.06
N GLU A 52 5.09 -4.74 -2.14
CA GLU A 52 5.07 -5.14 -0.73
C GLU A 52 3.72 -4.85 -0.10
N THR A 53 3.32 -5.72 0.82
CA THR A 53 2.05 -5.60 1.52
C THR A 53 2.26 -5.68 3.02
N ARG A 54 1.40 -4.97 3.76
CA ARG A 54 1.35 -5.05 5.23
C ARG A 54 -0.09 -5.01 5.67
N VAL A 55 -0.38 -5.66 6.79
CA VAL A 55 -1.70 -5.65 7.40
C VAL A 55 -1.60 -4.92 8.72
N LEU A 56 -2.44 -3.91 8.90
CA LEU A 56 -2.56 -3.19 10.16
C LEU A 56 -4.01 -3.25 10.61
N PRO A 57 -4.30 -3.69 11.84
CA PRO A 57 -5.66 -3.62 12.37
C PRO A 57 -6.19 -2.21 12.33
N LYS A 58 -7.51 -2.07 12.20
CA LYS A 58 -8.14 -0.76 12.09
C LYS A 58 -7.73 0.17 13.23
N SER A 59 -7.58 -0.39 14.43
CA SER A 59 -7.16 0.39 15.60
C SER A 59 -5.76 0.99 15.40
N GLU A 60 -4.90 0.34 14.65
CA GLU A 60 -3.54 0.83 14.41
C GLU A 60 -3.48 1.86 13.29
N PHE A 61 -4.44 1.84 12.36
CA PHE A 61 -4.52 2.88 11.34
C PHE A 61 -4.74 4.27 11.95
N ASN A 62 -5.39 4.32 13.10
CA ASN A 62 -5.69 5.59 13.79
C ASN A 62 -4.58 5.95 14.79
N SER A 63 -3.51 5.17 14.86
CA SER A 63 -2.40 5.41 15.77
C SER A 63 -1.16 5.81 15.01
N PRO A 64 -0.73 7.08 15.06
CA PRO A 64 0.50 7.50 14.40
C PRO A 64 1.72 6.72 14.85
N ASP A 65 1.75 6.28 16.12
CA ASP A 65 2.87 5.54 16.68
C ASP A 65 3.07 4.19 16.01
N ARG A 66 1.99 3.61 15.46
CA ARG A 66 2.06 2.32 14.77
C ARG A 66 2.21 2.49 13.26
N LEU A 67 1.57 3.52 12.70
CA LEU A 67 1.57 3.73 11.26
C LEU A 67 2.86 4.35 10.76
N MET A 68 3.38 5.37 11.45
CA MET A 68 4.55 6.10 10.99
C MET A 68 5.79 5.23 10.80
N PRO A 69 6.12 4.29 11.70
CA PRO A 69 7.28 3.43 11.47
C PRO A 69 7.18 2.61 10.20
N VAL A 70 5.97 2.14 9.85
CA VAL A 70 5.77 1.37 8.63
C VAL A 70 6.01 2.25 7.40
N LEU A 71 5.48 3.47 7.41
CA LEU A 71 5.69 4.40 6.30
C LEU A 71 7.15 4.78 6.15
N GLN A 72 7.86 4.96 7.26
CA GLN A 72 9.28 5.29 7.24
C GLN A 72 10.12 4.13 6.72
N GLU A 73 9.75 2.90 7.03
CA GLU A 73 10.46 1.72 6.56
C GLU A 73 10.52 1.69 5.04
N PHE A 74 9.47 2.14 4.37
CA PHE A 74 9.38 2.12 2.91
C PHE A 74 9.63 3.48 2.27
N ASN A 75 10.07 4.47 3.06
CA ASN A 75 10.35 5.84 2.58
C ASN A 75 9.14 6.44 1.85
N ILE A 76 7.96 6.27 2.44
CA ILE A 76 6.72 6.75 1.83
C ILE A 76 6.61 8.25 1.97
N ARG A 77 6.34 8.94 0.88
CA ARG A 77 6.11 10.38 0.85
C ARG A 77 4.64 10.74 0.76
N PHE A 78 3.86 9.92 0.04
CA PHE A 78 2.44 10.18 -0.16
C PHE A 78 1.65 8.88 0.03
N ILE A 79 0.44 9.05 0.52
CA ILE A 79 -0.48 7.95 0.76
C ILE A 79 -1.70 8.10 -0.14
#